data_a72774da7d74027be00094a9698e2cd8
#
_entry.id   a72774da7d74027be00094a9698e2cd8
#
_cell.length_a   1.000
_cell.length_b   1.000
_cell.length_c   1.000
_cell.angle_alpha   90.00
_cell.angle_beta   90.00
_cell.angle_gamma   90.00
#
_symmetry.space_group_name_H-M   'P 1'
#
loop_
_entity.id
_entity.type
_entity.pdbx_description
1 polymer ?
#
loop_
_entity_poly.entity_id
_entity_poly.type
_entity_poly.pdbx_seq_one_letter_code
_entity_poly.pdbx_strand_id
1 'polypeptide(L)'
;MKKHRYSATNIKQADWKQIGVRTAGERVVLGVDVAKDEFFGVLMGEDLAVSATLKWKHPEQTRALGAHLIEEVHADRLEVAMEPSGTYGDALYRHLSELGIPIYRVSPKRVHDAAEVYDGVPSLHDAKSAYIIARLHRDGGSSLWEAIPEQRRNRKALIAELDLYQDQQQRNLNRLEALLNRHWPEAVRVMELKRVSLLCVLAEYGDPATITAHSEAAWELMRHSGRGLLSAETIEQLLACAQDTLGVPCTAGERHLLRVLAEELLRTHRQIKRIEAQIDQEVHQDALLTRLAAVTGKTTSLVLEAALGSPLDYPNPHSYLKAMGLNLKERSSGKHKGQLKITKRGPGIVRKYQYFTALRWLY
;
A
#
# COMPACT_ATOMS: atom_id res chain seq x y z
N MET A 1 2.42 -7.21 43.07
CA MET A 1 3.69 -7.23 42.27
C MET A 1 3.53 -7.18 40.75
N LYS A 2 2.34 -6.97 40.12
CA LYS A 2 2.18 -6.94 38.63
C LYS A 2 2.42 -5.57 37.95
N LYS A 3 2.46 -4.46 38.70
CA LYS A 3 2.57 -3.11 38.12
C LYS A 3 3.97 -2.74 37.53
N HIS A 4 5.07 -3.39 37.98
CA HIS A 4 6.42 -3.05 37.53
C HIS A 4 6.80 -3.62 36.16
N ARG A 5 6.14 -4.67 35.66
CA ARG A 5 6.49 -5.36 34.40
C ARG A 5 6.35 -4.48 33.16
N TYR A 6 5.41 -3.53 33.16
CA TYR A 6 5.10 -2.66 32.02
C TYR A 6 5.52 -1.19 32.25
N SER A 7 6.29 -0.90 33.31
CA SER A 7 6.83 0.44 33.55
C SER A 7 8.05 0.67 32.70
N ALA A 8 7.90 1.45 31.62
CA ALA A 8 8.99 1.73 30.68
C ALA A 8 9.88 2.89 31.15
N THR A 9 11.19 2.66 31.12
CA THR A 9 12.21 3.66 31.43
C THR A 9 12.78 4.22 30.14
N ASN A 10 12.98 5.53 30.05
CA ASN A 10 13.65 6.10 28.88
C ASN A 10 15.08 5.60 28.80
N ILE A 11 15.58 5.30 27.60
CA ILE A 11 16.94 4.72 27.38
C ILE A 11 18.06 5.59 27.96
N LYS A 12 17.85 6.93 28.09
CA LYS A 12 18.82 7.84 28.73
C LYS A 12 18.90 7.67 30.25
N GLN A 13 17.87 7.10 30.86
CA GLN A 13 17.75 6.92 32.31
C GLN A 13 17.86 5.43 32.72
N ALA A 14 18.00 4.55 31.74
CA ALA A 14 18.12 3.11 32.00
C ALA A 14 19.51 2.80 32.63
N ASP A 15 19.49 1.88 33.59
CA ASP A 15 20.73 1.35 34.17
C ASP A 15 21.29 0.25 33.26
N TRP A 16 22.01 0.67 32.22
CA TRP A 16 22.60 -0.22 31.22
C TRP A 16 23.60 -1.21 31.82
N LYS A 17 24.36 -0.82 32.86
CA LYS A 17 25.26 -1.72 33.55
C LYS A 17 24.52 -2.87 34.21
N GLN A 18 23.40 -2.57 34.89
CA GLN A 18 22.56 -3.61 35.48
C GLN A 18 21.89 -4.48 34.42
N ILE A 19 21.48 -3.89 33.29
CA ILE A 19 20.93 -4.65 32.16
C ILE A 19 21.98 -5.61 31.62
N GLY A 20 23.24 -5.17 31.41
CA GLY A 20 24.34 -6.01 30.96
C GLY A 20 24.59 -7.21 31.87
N VAL A 21 24.56 -7.00 33.21
CA VAL A 21 24.70 -8.09 34.16
C VAL A 21 23.57 -9.11 34.06
N ARG A 22 22.33 -8.65 33.84
CA ARG A 22 21.14 -9.53 33.73
C ARG A 22 21.07 -10.29 32.41
N THR A 23 21.74 -9.81 31.39
CA THR A 23 21.71 -10.40 30.02
C THR A 23 22.94 -11.19 29.69
N ALA A 24 23.95 -11.19 30.58
CA ALA A 24 25.25 -11.84 30.35
C ALA A 24 25.12 -13.36 30.14
N GLY A 25 25.64 -13.86 29.02
CA GLY A 25 25.62 -15.27 28.69
C GLY A 25 24.28 -15.86 28.30
N GLU A 26 23.23 -15.01 28.10
CA GLU A 26 21.90 -15.46 27.72
C GLU A 26 21.57 -15.19 26.26
N ARG A 27 20.60 -15.90 25.74
CA ARG A 27 19.90 -15.49 24.51
C ARG A 27 18.83 -14.47 24.87
N VAL A 28 18.97 -13.28 24.35
CA VAL A 28 18.06 -12.16 24.67
C VAL A 28 17.27 -11.74 23.44
N VAL A 29 15.99 -11.47 23.61
CA VAL A 29 15.17 -10.82 22.59
C VAL A 29 14.74 -9.43 23.04
N LEU A 30 14.89 -8.46 22.15
CA LEU A 30 14.26 -7.16 22.27
C LEU A 30 12.94 -7.18 21.45
N GLY A 31 11.81 -7.30 22.15
CA GLY A 31 10.48 -7.11 21.52
C GLY A 31 10.18 -5.62 21.39
N VAL A 32 9.84 -5.14 20.20
CA VAL A 32 9.62 -3.71 19.93
C VAL A 32 8.20 -3.47 19.43
N ASP A 33 7.49 -2.61 20.12
CA ASP A 33 6.26 -1.98 19.63
C ASP A 33 6.60 -0.65 18.95
N VAL A 34 6.18 -0.52 17.70
CA VAL A 34 6.54 0.56 16.78
C VAL A 34 5.38 1.55 16.66
N ALA A 35 5.61 2.78 17.08
CA ALA A 35 4.67 3.89 16.88
C ALA A 35 5.30 4.99 15.98
N LYS A 36 4.65 6.13 15.87
CA LYS A 36 5.14 7.23 15.04
C LYS A 36 6.36 7.93 15.65
N ASP A 37 6.29 8.27 16.93
CA ASP A 37 7.23 9.18 17.58
C ASP A 37 8.02 8.54 18.74
N GLU A 38 7.40 7.63 19.50
CA GLU A 38 8.02 6.96 20.64
C GLU A 38 7.86 5.44 20.52
N PHE A 39 8.95 4.72 20.60
CA PHE A 39 8.99 3.26 20.52
C PHE A 39 9.16 2.67 21.91
N PHE A 40 8.56 1.50 22.11
CA PHE A 40 8.68 0.74 23.36
C PHE A 40 9.39 -0.57 23.11
N GLY A 41 10.27 -0.97 24.03
CA GLY A 41 11.03 -2.20 23.91
C GLY A 41 11.05 -2.98 25.22
N VAL A 42 11.01 -4.31 25.10
CA VAL A 42 11.20 -5.22 26.26
C VAL A 42 12.33 -6.18 25.96
N LEU A 43 13.39 -6.10 26.77
CA LEU A 43 14.48 -7.09 26.79
C LEU A 43 14.07 -8.29 27.65
N MET A 44 14.07 -9.48 27.03
CA MET A 44 13.60 -10.73 27.65
C MET A 44 14.61 -11.85 27.46
N GLY A 45 15.00 -12.49 28.53
CA GLY A 45 15.89 -13.66 28.57
C GLY A 45 15.21 -14.97 28.12
N GLU A 46 15.96 -16.08 28.18
CA GLU A 46 15.45 -17.42 27.85
C GLU A 46 14.39 -17.91 28.84
N ASP A 47 14.59 -17.62 30.10
CA ASP A 47 13.67 -17.94 31.21
C ASP A 47 12.38 -17.10 31.21
N LEU A 48 12.22 -16.25 30.18
CA LEU A 48 11.13 -15.29 30.02
C LEU A 48 11.12 -14.16 31.07
N ALA A 49 12.23 -14.00 31.81
CA ALA A 49 12.43 -12.87 32.70
C ALA A 49 12.61 -11.58 31.87
N VAL A 50 12.00 -10.52 32.35
CA VAL A 50 12.16 -9.19 31.76
C VAL A 50 13.35 -8.49 32.41
N SER A 51 14.41 -8.31 31.64
CA SER A 51 15.63 -7.62 32.09
C SER A 51 15.44 -6.10 32.12
N ALA A 52 14.70 -5.55 31.14
CA ALA A 52 14.31 -4.14 31.08
C ALA A 52 13.06 -3.92 30.22
N THR A 53 12.29 -2.91 30.60
CA THR A 53 11.25 -2.31 29.76
C THR A 53 11.68 -0.88 29.42
N LEU A 54 11.90 -0.61 28.16
CA LEU A 54 12.53 0.60 27.64
C LEU A 54 11.55 1.40 26.77
N LYS A 55 11.83 2.70 26.65
CA LYS A 55 11.20 3.56 25.66
C LYS A 55 12.20 4.60 25.14
N TRP A 56 12.00 4.99 23.89
CA TRP A 56 12.87 6.00 23.25
C TRP A 56 12.11 6.76 22.16
N LYS A 57 12.53 8.00 21.95
CA LYS A 57 12.04 8.81 20.82
C LYS A 57 12.74 8.38 19.53
N HIS A 58 11.95 8.14 18.51
CA HIS A 58 12.43 7.85 17.16
C HIS A 58 12.25 9.11 16.27
N PRO A 59 13.27 9.49 15.47
CA PRO A 59 14.56 8.83 15.25
C PRO A 59 15.68 9.26 16.22
N GLU A 60 15.47 10.30 17.07
CA GLU A 60 16.52 11.03 17.80
C GLU A 60 17.36 10.14 18.72
N GLN A 61 16.74 9.15 19.35
CA GLN A 61 17.40 8.28 20.32
C GLN A 61 17.73 6.89 19.76
N THR A 62 17.35 6.59 18.52
CA THR A 62 17.49 5.24 17.94
C THR A 62 18.95 4.82 17.78
N ARG A 63 19.84 5.75 17.40
CA ARG A 63 21.29 5.44 17.32
C ARG A 63 21.89 5.14 18.69
N ALA A 64 21.49 5.90 19.71
CA ALA A 64 21.94 5.66 21.08
C ALA A 64 21.45 4.29 21.58
N LEU A 65 20.20 3.89 21.28
CA LEU A 65 19.73 2.55 21.56
C LEU A 65 20.61 1.49 20.92
N GLY A 66 20.91 1.62 19.61
CA GLY A 66 21.77 0.68 18.89
C GLY A 66 23.17 0.56 19.53
N ALA A 67 23.80 1.67 19.92
CA ALA A 67 25.08 1.66 20.63
C ALA A 67 24.98 0.91 21.97
N HIS A 68 23.98 1.22 22.80
CA HIS A 68 23.78 0.50 24.06
C HIS A 68 23.51 -1.00 23.88
N LEU A 69 22.77 -1.40 22.83
CA LEU A 69 22.52 -2.82 22.56
C LEU A 69 23.80 -3.59 22.21
N ILE A 70 24.76 -2.95 21.55
CA ILE A 70 26.04 -3.58 21.20
C ILE A 70 27.05 -3.51 22.34
N GLU A 71 27.12 -2.38 23.05
CA GLU A 71 28.17 -2.12 24.03
C GLU A 71 27.83 -2.64 25.42
N GLU A 72 26.57 -2.62 25.82
CA GLU A 72 26.15 -2.86 27.20
C GLU A 72 25.32 -4.14 27.37
N VAL A 73 24.70 -4.67 26.31
CA VAL A 73 23.96 -5.94 26.38
C VAL A 73 24.91 -7.09 26.10
N HIS A 74 25.39 -7.77 27.16
CA HIS A 74 26.37 -8.85 27.07
C HIS A 74 25.76 -10.22 26.80
N ALA A 75 24.74 -10.29 25.94
CA ALA A 75 24.08 -11.51 25.55
C ALA A 75 24.95 -12.37 24.62
N ASP A 76 24.87 -13.69 24.76
CA ASP A 76 25.48 -14.62 23.79
C ASP A 76 24.83 -14.49 22.41
N ARG A 77 23.52 -14.19 22.40
CA ARG A 77 22.77 -13.93 21.21
C ARG A 77 21.69 -12.88 21.47
N LEU A 78 21.78 -11.75 20.77
CA LEU A 78 20.74 -10.73 20.76
C LEU A 78 19.91 -10.83 19.49
N GLU A 79 18.61 -10.91 19.65
CA GLU A 79 17.61 -10.90 18.56
C GLU A 79 16.63 -9.77 18.77
N VAL A 80 16.05 -9.23 17.69
CA VAL A 80 15.00 -8.22 17.78
C VAL A 80 13.74 -8.76 17.12
N ALA A 81 12.60 -8.62 17.80
CA ALA A 81 11.30 -8.96 17.26
C ALA A 81 10.44 -7.70 17.17
N MET A 82 9.82 -7.44 16.02
CA MET A 82 9.03 -6.24 15.78
C MET A 82 7.70 -6.57 15.10
N GLU A 83 6.69 -5.78 15.42
CA GLU A 83 5.46 -5.76 14.64
C GLU A 83 5.62 -4.76 13.46
N PRO A 84 5.36 -5.15 12.20
CA PRO A 84 5.39 -4.23 11.07
C PRO A 84 4.16 -3.29 11.11
N SER A 85 4.33 -2.08 11.63
CA SER A 85 3.31 -1.03 11.68
C SER A 85 3.58 0.02 10.60
N GLY A 86 3.03 -0.20 9.40
CA GLY A 86 3.28 0.67 8.25
C GLY A 86 4.76 0.75 7.90
N THR A 87 5.30 1.97 7.76
CA THR A 87 6.70 2.25 7.43
C THR A 87 7.50 2.82 8.61
N TYR A 88 6.87 3.01 9.76
CA TYR A 88 7.53 3.66 10.90
C TYR A 88 8.70 2.86 11.45
N GLY A 89 8.66 1.53 11.36
CA GLY A 89 9.72 0.64 11.82
C GLY A 89 10.90 0.48 10.84
N ASP A 90 10.79 0.92 9.60
CA ASP A 90 11.77 0.62 8.54
C ASP A 90 13.15 1.23 8.84
N ALA A 91 13.21 2.42 9.40
CA ALA A 91 14.46 3.07 9.77
C ALA A 91 15.15 2.37 10.95
N LEU A 92 14.38 1.91 11.95
CA LEU A 92 14.91 1.09 13.04
C LEU A 92 15.42 -0.27 12.52
N TYR A 93 14.60 -0.94 11.69
CA TYR A 93 14.99 -2.18 11.03
C TYR A 93 16.33 -2.04 10.30
N ARG A 94 16.47 -1.02 9.45
CA ARG A 94 17.71 -0.77 8.72
C ARG A 94 18.89 -0.57 9.66
N HIS A 95 18.76 0.30 10.66
CA HIS A 95 19.83 0.62 11.60
C HIS A 95 20.29 -0.62 12.37
N LEU A 96 19.36 -1.42 12.91
CA LEU A 96 19.71 -2.64 13.65
C LEU A 96 20.29 -3.74 12.75
N SER A 97 19.82 -3.85 11.50
CA SER A 97 20.40 -4.76 10.50
C SER A 97 21.85 -4.38 10.15
N GLU A 98 22.15 -3.08 10.03
CA GLU A 98 23.52 -2.58 9.80
C GLU A 98 24.46 -2.90 10.97
N LEU A 99 23.93 -3.05 12.18
CA LEU A 99 24.65 -3.52 13.37
C LEU A 99 24.78 -5.05 13.44
N GLY A 100 24.27 -5.78 12.45
CA GLY A 100 24.33 -7.25 12.39
C GLY A 100 23.35 -7.97 13.32
N ILE A 101 22.37 -7.27 13.89
CA ILE A 101 21.38 -7.87 14.80
C ILE A 101 20.28 -8.54 13.96
N PRO A 102 19.98 -9.85 14.16
CA PRO A 102 18.89 -10.53 13.50
C PRO A 102 17.53 -9.96 13.92
N ILE A 103 16.67 -9.63 12.93
CA ILE A 103 15.36 -9.04 13.17
C ILE A 103 14.27 -10.00 12.71
N TYR A 104 13.26 -10.16 13.54
CA TYR A 104 12.12 -11.05 13.29
C TYR A 104 10.83 -10.26 13.24
N ARG A 105 9.93 -10.72 12.39
CA ARG A 105 8.60 -10.15 12.22
C ARG A 105 7.57 -10.94 13.02
N VAL A 106 6.78 -10.24 13.83
CA VAL A 106 5.60 -10.77 14.51
C VAL A 106 4.34 -10.21 13.84
N SER A 107 3.36 -11.07 13.59
CA SER A 107 2.11 -10.64 12.95
C SER A 107 1.28 -9.75 13.89
N PRO A 108 0.79 -8.56 13.43
CA PRO A 108 -0.09 -7.68 14.20
C PRO A 108 -1.31 -8.40 14.75
N LYS A 109 -1.89 -9.30 13.94
CA LYS A 109 -3.02 -10.10 14.40
C LYS A 109 -2.66 -11.01 15.58
N ARG A 110 -1.47 -11.63 15.58
CA ARG A 110 -1.04 -12.48 16.70
C ARG A 110 -0.84 -11.65 17.97
N VAL A 111 -0.30 -10.45 17.87
CA VAL A 111 -0.13 -9.53 19.01
C VAL A 111 -1.50 -9.18 19.61
N HIS A 112 -2.44 -8.80 18.76
CA HIS A 112 -3.81 -8.50 19.18
C HIS A 112 -4.52 -9.71 19.80
N ASP A 113 -4.45 -10.89 19.14
CA ASP A 113 -5.10 -12.11 19.62
C ASP A 113 -4.48 -12.61 20.93
N ALA A 114 -3.21 -12.26 21.23
CA ALA A 114 -2.50 -12.63 22.45
C ALA A 114 -2.68 -11.63 23.62
N ALA A 115 -3.50 -10.59 23.45
CA ALA A 115 -3.65 -9.52 24.45
C ALA A 115 -3.99 -10.02 25.87
N GLU A 116 -4.81 -11.05 25.98
CA GLU A 116 -5.23 -11.64 27.27
C GLU A 116 -4.39 -12.85 27.70
N VAL A 117 -3.63 -13.46 26.77
CA VAL A 117 -3.02 -14.78 26.96
C VAL A 117 -2.03 -14.82 28.12
N TYR A 118 -1.28 -13.73 28.34
CA TYR A 118 -0.18 -13.73 29.30
C TYR A 118 -0.49 -13.09 30.66
N ASP A 119 -1.55 -12.32 30.77
CA ASP A 119 -1.90 -11.63 32.01
C ASP A 119 -3.40 -11.60 32.33
N GLY A 120 -4.25 -12.15 31.44
CA GLY A 120 -5.70 -12.17 31.60
C GLY A 120 -6.38 -10.81 31.48
N VAL A 121 -5.69 -9.79 30.89
CA VAL A 121 -6.22 -8.43 30.75
C VAL A 121 -6.35 -8.11 29.25
N PRO A 122 -7.53 -7.75 28.73
CA PRO A 122 -7.73 -7.50 27.29
C PRO A 122 -7.12 -6.20 26.78
N SER A 123 -6.85 -5.23 27.67
CA SER A 123 -6.30 -3.94 27.25
C SER A 123 -4.86 -4.07 26.75
N LEU A 124 -4.58 -3.40 25.62
CA LEU A 124 -3.23 -3.23 25.08
C LEU A 124 -2.74 -1.81 25.34
N HIS A 125 -1.46 -1.69 25.61
CA HIS A 125 -0.69 -0.45 25.62
C HIS A 125 0.73 -0.77 25.17
N ASP A 126 1.48 0.20 24.71
CA ASP A 126 2.74 0.04 23.98
C ASP A 126 3.75 -0.87 24.70
N ALA A 127 3.99 -0.66 25.98
CA ALA A 127 4.91 -1.53 26.76
C ALA A 127 4.40 -2.99 26.88
N LYS A 128 3.09 -3.20 26.93
CA LYS A 128 2.50 -4.55 26.92
C LYS A 128 2.59 -5.18 25.54
N SER A 129 2.36 -4.42 24.49
CA SER A 129 2.54 -4.87 23.10
C SER A 129 3.98 -5.32 22.86
N ALA A 130 4.98 -4.53 23.29
CA ALA A 130 6.39 -4.90 23.22
C ALA A 130 6.69 -6.21 23.98
N TYR A 131 6.10 -6.39 25.17
CA TYR A 131 6.22 -7.64 25.93
C TYR A 131 5.60 -8.83 25.18
N ILE A 132 4.41 -8.67 24.61
CA ILE A 132 3.72 -9.73 23.85
C ILE A 132 4.53 -10.10 22.60
N ILE A 133 5.12 -9.12 21.92
CA ILE A 133 5.99 -9.34 20.75
C ILE A 133 7.21 -10.19 21.15
N ALA A 134 7.88 -9.86 22.25
CA ALA A 134 8.99 -10.65 22.76
C ALA A 134 8.57 -12.09 23.09
N ARG A 135 7.43 -12.26 23.77
CA ARG A 135 6.87 -13.58 24.11
C ARG A 135 6.52 -14.40 22.87
N LEU A 136 5.80 -13.82 21.93
CA LEU A 136 5.44 -14.51 20.68
C LEU A 136 6.66 -14.94 19.88
N HIS A 137 7.74 -14.15 19.90
CA HIS A 137 9.01 -14.56 19.29
C HIS A 137 9.60 -15.78 20.01
N ARG A 138 9.66 -15.76 21.34
CA ARG A 138 10.15 -16.89 22.14
C ARG A 138 9.34 -18.16 21.94
N ASP A 139 8.02 -18.02 21.78
CA ASP A 139 7.08 -19.12 21.52
C ASP A 139 7.12 -19.60 20.02
N GLY A 140 8.09 -19.14 19.21
CA GLY A 140 8.21 -19.50 17.78
C GLY A 140 7.16 -18.84 16.88
N GLY A 141 6.50 -17.79 17.36
CA GLY A 141 5.40 -17.09 16.66
C GLY A 141 5.85 -16.03 15.66
N SER A 142 7.15 -15.94 15.36
CA SER A 142 7.76 -14.95 14.46
C SER A 142 8.40 -15.61 13.24
N SER A 143 8.83 -14.80 12.28
CA SER A 143 9.63 -15.22 11.13
C SER A 143 10.77 -14.23 10.90
N LEU A 144 11.92 -14.70 10.40
CA LEU A 144 13.01 -13.81 10.06
C LEU A 144 12.53 -12.72 9.10
N TRP A 145 12.95 -11.48 9.39
CA TRP A 145 12.62 -10.33 8.55
C TRP A 145 13.77 -10.07 7.58
N GLU A 146 13.66 -10.61 6.40
CA GLU A 146 14.64 -10.39 5.34
C GLU A 146 14.42 -9.05 4.64
N ALA A 147 15.51 -8.39 4.28
CA ALA A 147 15.47 -7.16 3.51
C ALA A 147 14.84 -7.42 2.13
N ILE A 148 13.92 -6.56 1.74
CA ILE A 148 13.33 -6.63 0.41
C ILE A 148 14.40 -6.17 -0.60
N PRO A 149 14.72 -6.96 -1.64
CA PRO A 149 15.69 -6.57 -2.68
C PRO A 149 15.34 -5.22 -3.30
N GLU A 150 16.35 -4.45 -3.69
CA GLU A 150 16.18 -3.10 -4.24
C GLU A 150 15.28 -3.11 -5.48
N GLN A 151 15.49 -4.04 -6.41
CA GLN A 151 14.67 -4.19 -7.59
C GLN A 151 13.18 -4.34 -7.23
N ARG A 152 12.88 -5.17 -6.24
CA ARG A 152 11.49 -5.36 -5.78
C ARG A 152 10.93 -4.12 -5.08
N ARG A 153 11.77 -3.33 -4.37
CA ARG A 153 11.36 -2.03 -3.81
C ARG A 153 11.03 -1.03 -4.92
N ASN A 154 11.84 -0.99 -5.99
CA ASN A 154 11.59 -0.14 -7.14
C ASN A 154 10.27 -0.52 -7.86
N ARG A 155 10.00 -1.81 -8.03
CA ARG A 155 8.73 -2.32 -8.58
C ARG A 155 7.54 -1.93 -7.71
N LYS A 156 7.67 -2.02 -6.38
CA LYS A 156 6.62 -1.54 -5.45
C LYS A 156 6.36 -0.05 -5.61
N ALA A 157 7.40 0.77 -5.73
CA ALA A 157 7.28 2.21 -5.93
C ALA A 157 6.57 2.52 -7.26
N LEU A 158 6.92 1.83 -8.34
CA LEU A 158 6.29 1.98 -9.66
C LEU A 158 4.79 1.64 -9.62
N ILE A 159 4.41 0.57 -8.92
CA ILE A 159 3.00 0.20 -8.73
C ILE A 159 2.26 1.22 -7.86
N ALA A 160 2.90 1.74 -6.82
CA ALA A 160 2.30 2.78 -5.98
C ALA A 160 2.08 4.08 -6.76
N GLU A 161 3.00 4.44 -7.66
CA GLU A 161 2.86 5.58 -8.56
C GLU A 161 1.68 5.38 -9.53
N LEU A 162 1.55 4.19 -10.13
CA LEU A 162 0.41 3.86 -10.99
C LEU A 162 -0.91 3.99 -10.23
N ASP A 163 -1.00 3.43 -9.04
CA ASP A 163 -2.22 3.45 -8.21
C ASP A 163 -2.59 4.89 -7.83
N LEU A 164 -1.61 5.71 -7.47
CA LEU A 164 -1.79 7.14 -7.18
C LEU A 164 -2.45 7.88 -8.36
N TYR A 165 -1.92 7.72 -9.59
CA TYR A 165 -2.46 8.40 -10.76
C TYR A 165 -3.80 7.83 -11.21
N GLN A 166 -4.04 6.52 -11.08
CA GLN A 166 -5.35 5.92 -11.36
C GLN A 166 -6.44 6.45 -10.41
N ASP A 167 -6.13 6.55 -9.11
CA ASP A 167 -7.05 7.11 -8.12
C ASP A 167 -7.34 8.60 -8.36
N GLN A 168 -6.32 9.38 -8.75
CA GLN A 168 -6.47 10.79 -9.11
C GLN A 168 -7.34 10.93 -10.36
N GLN A 169 -7.08 10.12 -11.38
CA GLN A 169 -7.88 10.10 -12.62
C GLN A 169 -9.35 9.82 -12.32
N GLN A 170 -9.63 8.77 -11.53
CA GLN A 170 -11.01 8.41 -11.21
C GLN A 170 -11.75 9.52 -10.45
N ARG A 171 -11.08 10.13 -9.46
CA ARG A 171 -11.66 11.27 -8.72
C ARG A 171 -11.97 12.46 -9.62
N ASN A 172 -11.07 12.78 -10.53
CA ASN A 172 -11.26 13.92 -11.46
C ASN A 172 -12.32 13.60 -12.54
N LEU A 173 -12.40 12.34 -13.02
CA LEU A 173 -13.48 11.90 -13.90
C LEU A 173 -14.85 12.05 -13.25
N ASN A 174 -15.00 11.62 -12.00
CA ASN A 174 -16.26 11.77 -11.27
C ASN A 174 -16.67 13.24 -11.10
N ARG A 175 -15.69 14.14 -10.87
CA ARG A 175 -15.96 15.59 -10.81
C ARG A 175 -16.33 16.17 -12.17
N LEU A 176 -15.64 15.76 -13.24
CA LEU A 176 -15.94 16.16 -14.59
C LEU A 176 -17.33 15.70 -14.99
N GLU A 177 -17.71 14.44 -14.69
CA GLU A 177 -19.02 13.89 -14.94
C GLU A 177 -20.11 14.70 -14.25
N ALA A 178 -19.93 15.05 -12.99
CA ALA A 178 -20.92 15.87 -12.25
C ALA A 178 -21.10 17.26 -12.89
N LEU A 179 -20.04 17.91 -13.34
CA LEU A 179 -20.12 19.20 -14.01
C LEU A 179 -20.73 19.08 -15.40
N LEU A 180 -20.38 18.07 -16.19
CA LEU A 180 -20.96 17.86 -17.51
C LEU A 180 -22.44 17.49 -17.42
N ASN A 181 -22.86 16.69 -16.45
CA ASN A 181 -24.29 16.41 -16.23
C ASN A 181 -25.11 17.68 -15.92
N ARG A 182 -24.48 18.72 -15.37
CA ARG A 182 -25.10 20.03 -15.15
C ARG A 182 -25.08 20.92 -16.38
N HIS A 183 -23.94 20.98 -17.07
CA HIS A 183 -23.70 22.00 -18.10
C HIS A 183 -23.79 21.46 -19.53
N TRP A 184 -23.58 20.15 -19.72
CA TRP A 184 -23.60 19.49 -21.02
C TRP A 184 -23.98 18.00 -20.89
N PRO A 185 -25.21 17.68 -20.43
CA PRO A 185 -25.62 16.32 -20.10
C PRO A 185 -25.61 15.35 -21.28
N GLU A 186 -25.69 15.86 -22.51
CA GLU A 186 -25.67 15.06 -23.75
C GLU A 186 -24.25 14.50 -24.02
N ALA A 187 -23.20 15.25 -23.68
CA ALA A 187 -21.81 14.87 -23.99
C ALA A 187 -21.44 13.50 -23.40
N VAL A 188 -21.88 13.21 -22.18
CA VAL A 188 -21.60 11.92 -21.48
C VAL A 188 -22.27 10.71 -22.15
N ARG A 189 -23.25 10.93 -23.02
CA ARG A 189 -23.95 9.90 -23.80
C ARG A 189 -23.33 9.69 -25.17
N VAL A 190 -22.71 10.72 -25.74
CA VAL A 190 -22.08 10.69 -27.06
C VAL A 190 -20.66 10.15 -26.98
N MET A 191 -19.92 10.50 -25.92
CA MET A 191 -18.50 10.18 -25.81
C MET A 191 -18.08 9.81 -24.39
N GLU A 192 -17.18 8.84 -24.27
CA GLU A 192 -16.60 8.49 -22.98
C GLU A 192 -15.77 9.65 -22.41
N LEU A 193 -15.95 9.98 -21.14
CA LEU A 193 -15.29 11.09 -20.45
C LEU A 193 -13.75 11.03 -20.46
N LYS A 194 -13.18 9.85 -20.54
CA LYS A 194 -11.71 9.66 -20.61
C LYS A 194 -11.12 9.79 -22.01
N ARG A 195 -11.94 10.00 -23.03
CA ARG A 195 -11.45 10.20 -24.40
C ARG A 195 -10.61 11.46 -24.51
N VAL A 196 -9.37 11.28 -25.01
CA VAL A 196 -8.40 12.38 -25.16
C VAL A 196 -8.97 13.53 -25.99
N SER A 197 -9.72 13.25 -27.06
CA SER A 197 -10.35 14.26 -27.91
C SER A 197 -11.38 15.12 -27.16
N LEU A 198 -12.23 14.52 -26.30
CA LEU A 198 -13.14 15.29 -25.46
C LEU A 198 -12.38 16.15 -24.44
N LEU A 199 -11.36 15.56 -23.82
CA LEU A 199 -10.54 16.30 -22.86
C LEU A 199 -9.76 17.44 -23.49
N CYS A 200 -9.25 17.28 -24.73
CA CYS A 200 -8.57 18.35 -25.45
C CYS A 200 -9.52 19.53 -25.76
N VAL A 201 -10.74 19.24 -26.23
CA VAL A 201 -11.70 20.30 -26.55
C VAL A 201 -12.21 21.01 -25.28
N LEU A 202 -12.39 20.27 -24.18
CA LEU A 202 -12.75 20.87 -22.89
C LEU A 202 -11.61 21.69 -22.29
N ALA A 203 -10.34 21.26 -22.44
CA ALA A 203 -9.18 22.00 -21.97
C ALA A 203 -9.02 23.33 -22.73
N GLU A 204 -9.35 23.37 -24.01
CA GLU A 204 -9.25 24.57 -24.83
C GLU A 204 -10.43 25.52 -24.62
N TYR A 205 -11.65 25.03 -24.71
CA TYR A 205 -12.86 25.86 -24.75
C TYR A 205 -13.66 25.85 -23.45
N GLY A 206 -13.64 24.77 -22.71
CA GLY A 206 -14.26 24.60 -21.37
C GLY A 206 -15.74 24.25 -21.41
N ASP A 207 -16.59 24.99 -22.12
CA ASP A 207 -18.04 24.81 -22.09
C ASP A 207 -18.67 24.68 -23.49
N PRO A 208 -19.89 24.13 -23.62
CA PRO A 208 -20.56 23.91 -24.91
C PRO A 208 -20.80 25.21 -25.69
N ALA A 209 -21.09 26.32 -25.02
CA ALA A 209 -21.32 27.61 -25.71
C ALA A 209 -20.04 28.11 -26.39
N THR A 210 -18.90 28.01 -25.72
CA THR A 210 -17.58 28.39 -26.30
C THR A 210 -17.17 27.41 -27.40
N ILE A 211 -17.43 26.11 -27.25
CA ILE A 211 -17.20 25.09 -28.30
C ILE A 211 -18.02 25.39 -29.53
N THR A 212 -19.31 25.72 -29.38
CA THR A 212 -20.19 26.09 -30.50
C THR A 212 -19.72 27.36 -31.21
N ALA A 213 -19.25 28.37 -30.47
CA ALA A 213 -18.71 29.59 -31.04
C ALA A 213 -17.43 29.37 -31.88
N HIS A 214 -16.72 28.24 -31.65
CA HIS A 214 -15.48 27.88 -32.35
C HIS A 214 -15.61 26.48 -32.99
N SER A 215 -16.80 26.12 -33.50
CA SER A 215 -17.13 24.77 -33.93
C SER A 215 -16.16 24.16 -34.98
N GLU A 216 -15.70 24.92 -35.93
CA GLU A 216 -14.74 24.44 -36.94
C GLU A 216 -13.36 24.10 -36.32
N ALA A 217 -12.83 25.00 -35.49
CA ALA A 217 -11.56 24.76 -34.78
C ALA A 217 -11.67 23.61 -33.76
N ALA A 218 -12.81 23.49 -33.08
CA ALA A 218 -13.10 22.40 -32.17
C ALA A 218 -13.19 21.05 -32.92
N TRP A 219 -13.79 21.03 -34.11
CA TRP A 219 -13.85 19.85 -34.98
C TRP A 219 -12.45 19.37 -35.35
N GLU A 220 -11.62 20.29 -35.86
CA GLU A 220 -10.22 19.97 -36.22
C GLU A 220 -9.38 19.51 -35.03
N LEU A 221 -9.54 20.13 -33.88
CA LEU A 221 -8.87 19.74 -32.65
C LEU A 221 -9.23 18.31 -32.24
N MET A 222 -10.54 17.95 -32.28
CA MET A 222 -11.01 16.61 -31.95
C MET A 222 -10.53 15.57 -32.95
N ARG A 223 -10.54 15.89 -34.26
CA ARG A 223 -10.05 15.01 -35.31
C ARG A 223 -8.56 14.72 -35.14
N HIS A 224 -7.77 15.76 -34.90
CA HIS A 224 -6.33 15.62 -34.74
C HIS A 224 -5.98 14.83 -33.44
N SER A 225 -6.56 15.19 -32.31
CA SER A 225 -6.33 14.52 -31.03
C SER A 225 -6.89 13.10 -30.96
N GLY A 226 -7.91 12.79 -31.79
CA GLY A 226 -8.49 11.45 -31.94
C GLY A 226 -7.62 10.47 -32.73
N ARG A 227 -6.55 10.93 -33.40
CA ARG A 227 -5.58 10.11 -34.17
C ARG A 227 -6.25 9.14 -35.15
N GLY A 228 -7.33 9.56 -35.81
CA GLY A 228 -8.07 8.74 -36.78
C GLY A 228 -8.97 7.63 -36.13
N LEU A 229 -9.03 7.54 -34.81
CA LEU A 229 -9.89 6.58 -34.11
C LEU A 229 -11.26 7.15 -33.75
N LEU A 230 -11.48 8.42 -34.02
CA LEU A 230 -12.76 9.11 -33.81
C LEU A 230 -13.41 9.38 -35.15
N SER A 231 -14.63 8.89 -35.36
CA SER A 231 -15.38 9.10 -36.59
C SER A 231 -15.85 10.57 -36.72
N ALA A 232 -15.94 11.08 -37.96
CA ALA A 232 -16.50 12.39 -38.21
C ALA A 232 -17.93 12.52 -37.67
N GLU A 233 -18.74 11.49 -37.82
CA GLU A 233 -20.10 11.43 -37.30
C GLU A 233 -20.16 11.65 -35.77
N THR A 234 -19.26 11.04 -35.01
CA THR A 234 -19.22 11.24 -33.54
C THR A 234 -18.87 12.68 -33.17
N ILE A 235 -17.94 13.30 -33.92
CA ILE A 235 -17.57 14.72 -33.73
C ILE A 235 -18.78 15.60 -34.02
N GLU A 236 -19.43 15.39 -35.15
CA GLU A 236 -20.62 16.15 -35.58
C GLU A 236 -21.77 16.02 -34.54
N GLN A 237 -22.04 14.80 -34.06
CA GLN A 237 -23.01 14.56 -32.98
C GLN A 237 -22.67 15.34 -31.71
N LEU A 238 -21.39 15.35 -31.32
CA LEU A 238 -20.94 16.08 -30.13
C LEU A 238 -21.11 17.60 -30.29
N LEU A 239 -20.75 18.16 -31.47
CA LEU A 239 -20.93 19.58 -31.75
C LEU A 239 -22.40 19.98 -31.85
N ALA A 240 -23.26 19.15 -32.50
CA ALA A 240 -24.68 19.38 -32.54
C ALA A 240 -25.30 19.41 -31.14
N CYS A 241 -24.95 18.46 -30.26
CA CYS A 241 -25.46 18.49 -28.90
C CYS A 241 -24.85 19.61 -28.03
N ALA A 242 -23.72 20.21 -28.41
CA ALA A 242 -23.21 21.42 -27.76
C ALA A 242 -24.07 22.65 -28.11
N GLN A 243 -24.54 22.72 -29.34
CA GLN A 243 -25.41 23.81 -29.83
C GLN A 243 -26.80 23.78 -29.21
N ASP A 244 -27.38 22.58 -29.05
CA ASP A 244 -28.76 22.38 -28.58
C ASP A 244 -28.83 21.81 -27.14
N THR A 245 -27.79 22.04 -26.33
CA THR A 245 -27.74 21.48 -24.97
C THR A 245 -28.86 22.00 -24.06
N LEU A 246 -29.44 21.10 -23.27
CA LEU A 246 -30.35 21.42 -22.15
C LEU A 246 -29.58 21.83 -20.87
N GLY A 247 -28.25 21.83 -20.92
CA GLY A 247 -27.40 22.15 -19.77
C GLY A 247 -27.58 23.59 -19.31
N VAL A 248 -27.30 23.81 -18.04
CA VAL A 248 -27.27 25.15 -17.45
C VAL A 248 -26.06 25.93 -18.01
N PRO A 249 -26.23 27.15 -18.53
CA PRO A 249 -25.08 27.94 -18.99
C PRO A 249 -23.98 28.08 -17.95
N CYS A 250 -22.74 27.92 -18.38
CA CYS A 250 -21.60 28.07 -17.49
C CYS A 250 -21.33 29.53 -17.14
N THR A 251 -21.04 29.78 -15.88
CA THR A 251 -20.33 31.02 -15.49
C THR A 251 -18.87 30.95 -15.93
N ALA A 252 -18.18 32.09 -15.93
CA ALA A 252 -16.73 32.14 -16.25
C ALA A 252 -15.88 31.24 -15.30
N GLY A 253 -16.27 31.15 -14.01
CA GLY A 253 -15.61 30.28 -13.04
C GLY A 253 -15.85 28.81 -13.30
N GLU A 254 -17.05 28.40 -13.66
CA GLU A 254 -17.40 27.01 -13.98
C GLU A 254 -16.71 26.56 -15.29
N ARG A 255 -16.66 27.42 -16.30
CA ARG A 255 -15.89 27.19 -17.53
C ARG A 255 -14.41 26.99 -17.22
N HIS A 256 -13.84 27.85 -16.40
CA HIS A 256 -12.43 27.71 -15.98
C HIS A 256 -12.21 26.38 -15.25
N LEU A 257 -13.10 25.98 -14.34
CA LEU A 257 -12.99 24.71 -13.62
C LEU A 257 -13.05 23.51 -14.57
N LEU A 258 -13.92 23.52 -15.58
CA LEU A 258 -13.97 22.46 -16.61
C LEU A 258 -12.64 22.35 -17.37
N ARG A 259 -12.05 23.50 -17.76
CA ARG A 259 -10.72 23.53 -18.41
C ARG A 259 -9.66 22.91 -17.52
N VAL A 260 -9.55 23.36 -16.29
CA VAL A 260 -8.55 22.84 -15.31
C VAL A 260 -8.70 21.34 -15.09
N LEU A 261 -9.93 20.84 -14.95
CA LEU A 261 -10.15 19.39 -14.77
C LEU A 261 -9.75 18.60 -16.03
N ALA A 262 -10.05 19.11 -17.23
CA ALA A 262 -9.66 18.47 -18.48
C ALA A 262 -8.14 18.44 -18.67
N GLU A 263 -7.45 19.55 -18.38
CA GLU A 263 -5.99 19.64 -18.39
C GLU A 263 -5.33 18.65 -17.42
N GLU A 264 -5.85 18.56 -16.17
CA GLU A 264 -5.36 17.61 -15.17
C GLU A 264 -5.60 16.15 -15.58
N LEU A 265 -6.74 15.84 -16.20
CA LEU A 265 -7.02 14.51 -16.73
C LEU A 265 -6.09 14.15 -17.89
N LEU A 266 -5.79 15.08 -18.80
CA LEU A 266 -4.81 14.90 -19.87
C LEU A 266 -3.39 14.68 -19.32
N ARG A 267 -3.01 15.45 -18.29
CA ARG A 267 -1.72 15.28 -17.60
C ARG A 267 -1.62 13.91 -16.95
N THR A 268 -2.66 13.52 -16.20
CA THR A 268 -2.73 12.23 -15.52
C THR A 268 -2.71 11.07 -16.52
N HIS A 269 -3.44 11.18 -17.63
CA HIS A 269 -3.42 10.18 -18.71
C HIS A 269 -2.00 9.96 -19.25
N ARG A 270 -1.26 11.05 -19.50
CA ARG A 270 0.14 10.95 -19.96
C ARG A 270 1.06 10.26 -18.95
N GLN A 271 0.88 10.54 -17.64
CA GLN A 271 1.66 9.89 -16.60
C GLN A 271 1.35 8.38 -16.52
N ILE A 272 0.07 8.00 -16.55
CA ILE A 272 -0.32 6.59 -16.59
C ILE A 272 0.30 5.86 -17.77
N LYS A 273 0.25 6.46 -18.98
CA LYS A 273 0.87 5.88 -20.18
C LYS A 273 2.38 5.71 -20.06
N ARG A 274 3.06 6.66 -19.44
CA ARG A 274 4.49 6.58 -19.16
C ARG A 274 4.81 5.43 -18.21
N ILE A 275 4.04 5.28 -17.13
CA ILE A 275 4.22 4.22 -16.16
C ILE A 275 3.91 2.85 -16.77
N GLU A 276 2.85 2.74 -17.58
CA GLU A 276 2.53 1.51 -18.32
C GLU A 276 3.68 1.08 -19.24
N ALA A 277 4.35 2.02 -19.91
CA ALA A 277 5.53 1.73 -20.73
C ALA A 277 6.74 1.26 -19.90
N GLN A 278 6.94 1.81 -18.69
CA GLN A 278 7.96 1.34 -17.76
C GLN A 278 7.64 -0.08 -17.24
N ILE A 279 6.38 -0.36 -16.92
CA ILE A 279 5.93 -1.71 -16.54
C ILE A 279 6.19 -2.71 -17.67
N ASP A 280 5.88 -2.33 -18.90
CA ASP A 280 6.16 -3.15 -20.09
C ASP A 280 7.65 -3.49 -20.21
N GLN A 281 8.51 -2.51 -19.98
CA GLN A 281 9.95 -2.69 -20.01
C GLN A 281 10.44 -3.63 -18.90
N GLU A 282 9.99 -3.44 -17.66
CA GLU A 282 10.30 -4.32 -16.52
C GLU A 282 9.88 -5.77 -16.80
N VAL A 283 8.68 -5.96 -17.35
CA VAL A 283 8.15 -7.29 -17.67
C VAL A 283 8.96 -7.99 -18.76
N HIS A 284 9.39 -7.26 -19.81
CA HIS A 284 10.19 -7.85 -20.88
C HIS A 284 11.62 -8.22 -20.46
N GLN A 285 12.17 -7.55 -19.45
CA GLN A 285 13.51 -7.82 -18.93
C GLN A 285 13.56 -8.98 -17.95
N ASP A 286 12.41 -9.48 -17.49
CA ASP A 286 12.31 -10.55 -16.49
C ASP A 286 11.53 -11.75 -17.04
N ALA A 287 12.20 -12.89 -17.19
CA ALA A 287 11.60 -14.09 -17.75
C ALA A 287 10.42 -14.64 -16.91
N LEU A 288 10.47 -14.50 -15.58
CA LEU A 288 9.37 -14.90 -14.71
C LEU A 288 8.16 -13.99 -14.92
N LEU A 289 8.38 -12.67 -14.95
CA LEU A 289 7.31 -11.71 -15.19
C LEU A 289 6.68 -11.90 -16.57
N THR A 290 7.47 -12.17 -17.62
CA THR A 290 6.99 -12.46 -18.96
C THR A 290 6.06 -13.68 -18.97
N ARG A 291 6.45 -14.76 -18.29
CA ARG A 291 5.61 -15.98 -18.16
C ARG A 291 4.33 -15.71 -17.38
N LEU A 292 4.40 -15.00 -16.27
CA LEU A 292 3.22 -14.61 -15.49
C LEU A 292 2.30 -13.68 -16.29
N ALA A 293 2.87 -12.75 -17.06
CA ALA A 293 2.12 -11.79 -17.87
C ALA A 293 1.29 -12.45 -18.96
N ALA A 294 1.75 -13.57 -19.53
CA ALA A 294 0.98 -14.34 -20.50
C ALA A 294 -0.38 -14.80 -19.95
N VAL A 295 -0.46 -15.05 -18.63
CA VAL A 295 -1.67 -15.52 -17.96
C VAL A 295 -2.43 -14.37 -17.29
N THR A 296 -1.73 -13.50 -16.57
CA THR A 296 -2.37 -12.48 -15.71
C THR A 296 -2.39 -11.08 -16.32
N GLY A 297 -1.59 -10.85 -17.36
CA GLY A 297 -1.31 -9.53 -17.94
C GLY A 297 -0.16 -8.82 -17.22
N LYS A 298 0.47 -7.88 -17.94
CA LYS A 298 1.74 -7.24 -17.57
C LYS A 298 1.67 -6.54 -16.20
N THR A 299 0.71 -5.67 -16.01
CA THR A 299 0.58 -4.95 -14.72
C THR A 299 0.30 -5.90 -13.57
N THR A 300 -0.56 -6.89 -13.75
CA THR A 300 -0.85 -7.87 -12.69
C THR A 300 0.37 -8.72 -12.35
N SER A 301 1.16 -9.15 -13.34
CA SER A 301 2.39 -9.92 -13.08
C SER A 301 3.38 -9.13 -12.23
N LEU A 302 3.56 -7.84 -12.54
CA LEU A 302 4.43 -6.96 -11.75
C LEU A 302 3.89 -6.73 -10.33
N VAL A 303 2.57 -6.53 -10.18
CA VAL A 303 1.92 -6.39 -8.86
C VAL A 303 2.12 -7.63 -8.00
N LEU A 304 1.98 -8.82 -8.58
CA LEU A 304 2.15 -10.09 -7.88
C LEU A 304 3.59 -10.23 -7.37
N GLU A 305 4.56 -10.04 -8.24
CA GLU A 305 5.97 -10.12 -7.87
C GLU A 305 6.36 -9.04 -6.85
N ALA A 306 6.00 -7.79 -7.09
CA ALA A 306 6.30 -6.68 -6.18
C ALA A 306 5.71 -6.89 -4.78
N ALA A 307 4.48 -7.37 -4.67
CA ALA A 307 3.80 -7.54 -3.40
C ALA A 307 4.18 -8.82 -2.66
N LEU A 308 4.30 -9.95 -3.39
CA LEU A 308 4.43 -11.28 -2.81
C LEU A 308 5.79 -11.95 -3.08
N GLY A 309 6.57 -11.49 -4.07
CA GLY A 309 7.75 -12.18 -4.58
C GLY A 309 7.42 -13.27 -5.57
N SER A 310 8.43 -14.05 -5.92
CA SER A 310 8.28 -15.15 -6.85
C SER A 310 7.31 -16.21 -6.31
N PRO A 311 6.36 -16.71 -7.11
CA PRO A 311 5.56 -17.87 -6.72
C PRO A 311 6.43 -19.13 -6.48
N LEU A 312 7.65 -19.18 -7.01
CA LEU A 312 8.59 -20.28 -6.82
C LEU A 312 9.22 -20.29 -5.41
N ASP A 313 9.16 -19.17 -4.68
CA ASP A 313 9.65 -19.08 -3.29
C ASP A 313 8.67 -19.70 -2.29
N TYR A 314 7.50 -20.13 -2.76
CA TYR A 314 6.47 -20.73 -1.93
C TYR A 314 6.48 -22.26 -2.04
N PRO A 315 6.30 -23.00 -0.94
CA PRO A 315 6.39 -24.46 -0.92
C PRO A 315 5.31 -25.15 -1.78
N ASN A 316 4.21 -24.47 -2.04
CA ASN A 316 3.13 -24.97 -2.88
C ASN A 316 2.17 -23.84 -3.32
N PRO A 317 1.32 -24.06 -4.34
CA PRO A 317 0.37 -23.05 -4.83
C PRO A 317 -0.64 -22.55 -3.79
N HIS A 318 -1.05 -23.40 -2.85
CA HIS A 318 -1.99 -23.00 -1.78
C HIS A 318 -1.38 -21.96 -0.85
N SER A 319 -0.07 -22.06 -0.56
CA SER A 319 0.67 -21.08 0.23
C SER A 319 0.70 -19.71 -0.48
N TYR A 320 0.87 -19.71 -1.79
CA TYR A 320 0.82 -18.48 -2.59
C TYR A 320 -0.58 -17.85 -2.62
N LEU A 321 -1.63 -18.66 -2.84
CA LEU A 321 -3.03 -18.21 -2.74
C LEU A 321 -3.37 -17.67 -1.35
N LYS A 322 -2.84 -18.29 -0.29
CA LYS A 322 -2.98 -17.79 1.08
C LYS A 322 -2.31 -16.41 1.26
N ALA A 323 -1.13 -16.22 0.69
CA ALA A 323 -0.43 -14.93 0.71
C ALA A 323 -1.20 -13.84 -0.04
N MET A 324 -1.92 -14.17 -1.11
CA MET A 324 -2.85 -13.27 -1.80
C MET A 324 -4.08 -12.91 -0.96
N GLY A 325 -4.40 -13.71 0.07
CA GLY A 325 -5.63 -13.59 0.86
C GLY A 325 -6.86 -14.15 0.16
N LEU A 326 -6.67 -15.06 -0.81
CA LEU A 326 -7.72 -15.71 -1.59
C LEU A 326 -8.13 -17.06 -1.02
N ASN A 327 -7.40 -17.60 -0.02
CA ASN A 327 -7.80 -18.84 0.65
C ASN A 327 -9.16 -18.68 1.33
N LEU A 328 -9.94 -19.75 1.32
CA LEU A 328 -11.27 -19.77 1.89
C LEU A 328 -11.20 -19.92 3.41
N LYS A 329 -12.14 -19.30 4.10
CA LYS A 329 -12.48 -19.54 5.50
C LYS A 329 -13.93 -19.98 5.58
N GLU A 330 -14.18 -21.00 6.37
CA GLU A 330 -15.51 -21.43 6.75
C GLU A 330 -15.89 -20.84 8.11
N ARG A 331 -17.12 -20.45 8.26
CA ARG A 331 -17.76 -20.14 9.54
C ARG A 331 -18.90 -21.14 9.71
N SER A 332 -18.65 -22.24 10.38
CA SER A 332 -19.67 -23.20 10.75
C SER A 332 -19.80 -23.23 12.28
N SER A 333 -21.02 -23.27 12.79
CA SER A 333 -21.32 -23.51 14.20
C SER A 333 -22.58 -24.34 14.30
N GLY A 334 -22.47 -25.55 14.83
CA GLY A 334 -23.59 -26.44 15.10
C GLY A 334 -24.51 -26.68 13.91
N LYS A 335 -25.71 -26.12 13.93
CA LYS A 335 -26.72 -26.31 12.87
C LYS A 335 -26.53 -25.41 11.63
N HIS A 336 -25.59 -24.46 11.62
CA HIS A 336 -25.32 -23.59 10.48
C HIS A 336 -24.17 -24.13 9.63
N LYS A 337 -24.47 -24.59 8.42
CA LYS A 337 -23.45 -24.78 7.37
C LYS A 337 -23.00 -23.38 6.93
N GLY A 338 -21.77 -23.00 7.28
CA GLY A 338 -21.23 -21.68 7.04
C GLY A 338 -20.97 -21.40 5.58
N GLN A 339 -21.16 -20.15 5.17
CA GLN A 339 -20.72 -19.68 3.84
C GLN A 339 -19.20 -19.64 3.78
N LEU A 340 -18.65 -20.20 2.70
CA LEU A 340 -17.24 -20.03 2.38
C LEU A 340 -16.98 -18.61 1.87
N LYS A 341 -16.02 -17.92 2.48
CA LYS A 341 -15.58 -16.57 2.07
C LYS A 341 -14.06 -16.50 2.02
N ILE A 342 -13.52 -15.70 1.11
CA ILE A 342 -12.08 -15.44 1.09
C ILE A 342 -11.62 -14.76 2.38
N THR A 343 -10.42 -15.09 2.84
CA THR A 343 -9.90 -14.56 4.12
C THR A 343 -9.57 -13.08 4.08
N LYS A 344 -9.25 -12.54 2.91
CA LYS A 344 -8.73 -11.17 2.68
C LYS A 344 -7.46 -10.85 3.49
N ARG A 345 -6.71 -11.86 3.95
CA ARG A 345 -5.48 -11.73 4.74
C ARG A 345 -4.23 -11.58 3.87
N GLY A 346 -4.28 -10.72 2.89
CA GLY A 346 -3.18 -10.41 1.97
C GLY A 346 -3.29 -8.99 1.47
N PRO A 347 -2.30 -8.49 0.68
CA PRO A 347 -2.31 -7.15 0.14
C PRO A 347 -3.58 -6.87 -0.67
N GLY A 348 -4.27 -5.74 -0.39
CA GLY A 348 -5.50 -5.36 -1.09
C GLY A 348 -5.27 -5.16 -2.58
N ILE A 349 -4.13 -4.58 -2.94
CA ILE A 349 -3.73 -4.33 -4.32
C ILE A 349 -3.65 -5.63 -5.15
N VAL A 350 -3.14 -6.71 -4.59
CA VAL A 350 -3.09 -8.02 -5.26
C VAL A 350 -4.50 -8.48 -5.64
N ARG A 351 -5.47 -8.38 -4.73
CA ARG A 351 -6.86 -8.78 -5.00
C ARG A 351 -7.55 -7.87 -6.02
N LYS A 352 -7.25 -6.56 -6.01
CA LYS A 352 -7.72 -5.60 -7.02
C LYS A 352 -7.28 -6.04 -8.42
N TYR A 353 -6.01 -6.35 -8.60
CA TYR A 353 -5.49 -6.73 -9.92
C TYR A 353 -5.86 -8.17 -10.33
N GLN A 354 -6.00 -9.09 -9.39
CA GLN A 354 -6.56 -10.43 -9.68
C GLN A 354 -8.02 -10.38 -10.13
N TYR A 355 -8.81 -9.47 -9.60
CA TYR A 355 -10.16 -9.21 -10.09
C TYR A 355 -10.14 -8.74 -11.55
N PHE A 356 -9.25 -7.82 -11.93
CA PHE A 356 -9.11 -7.41 -13.32
C PHE A 356 -8.62 -8.55 -14.24
N THR A 357 -7.77 -9.43 -13.75
CA THR A 357 -7.37 -10.64 -14.48
C THR A 357 -8.57 -11.55 -14.73
N ALA A 358 -9.39 -11.79 -13.72
CA ALA A 358 -10.60 -12.60 -13.86
C ALA A 358 -11.60 -12.00 -14.86
N LEU A 359 -11.82 -10.69 -14.83
CA LEU A 359 -12.65 -9.97 -15.81
C LEU A 359 -12.14 -10.16 -17.24
N ARG A 360 -10.83 -10.08 -17.45
CA ARG A 360 -10.23 -10.28 -18.79
C ARG A 360 -10.47 -11.68 -19.34
N TRP A 361 -10.62 -12.67 -18.50
CA TRP A 361 -10.89 -14.05 -18.94
C TRP A 361 -12.37 -14.33 -19.19
N LEU A 362 -13.25 -13.45 -18.69
CA LEU A 362 -14.68 -13.57 -18.89
C LEU A 362 -15.19 -12.83 -20.14
N TYR A 363 -14.39 -11.86 -20.62
CA TYR A 363 -14.69 -11.01 -21.77
C TYR A 363 -13.52 -11.05 -22.79
#